data_9c462c000b9d01649a433a74364af771
#
_entry.id   9c462c000b9d01649a433a74364af771
#
_cell.length_a   1.000
_cell.length_b   1.000
_cell.length_c   1.000
_cell.angle_alpha   90.00
_cell.angle_beta   90.00
_cell.angle_gamma   90.00
#
_symmetry.space_group_name_H-M   'P 1'
#
loop_
_entity.id
_entity.type
_entity.pdbx_description
1 polymer ?
#
loop_
_entity_poly.entity_id
_entity_poly.type
_entity_poly.pdbx_seq_one_letter_code
_entity_poly.pdbx_strand_id
1 'polypeptide(L)'
;ATGCTYDLDFAEGYPPVDNDPELFACIAPALPELQLVNEPLLIAEDFAFYQRHLPGVFFLLGTGVPAGQDNPSDTEGCPAYAASALHTDTMLFDEEILLKGLDVYKRLLSLA
;
A
#
# COMPACT_ATOMS: atom_id res chain seq x y z
N ALA A 1 -38.88 10.67 -23.63
CA ALA A 1 -37.68 11.51 -23.63
C ALA A 1 -37.95 12.70 -22.71
N THR A 2 -37.07 12.96 -21.75
CA THR A 2 -37.22 14.02 -20.72
C THR A 2 -36.85 15.43 -21.22
N GLY A 3 -36.29 15.53 -22.44
CA GLY A 3 -35.79 16.80 -23.00
C GLY A 3 -34.54 17.37 -22.29
N CYS A 4 -33.91 16.59 -21.41
CA CYS A 4 -32.69 16.98 -20.77
C CYS A 4 -31.50 16.84 -21.73
N THR A 5 -30.58 17.79 -21.64
CA THR A 5 -29.25 17.71 -22.25
C THR A 5 -28.22 17.59 -21.14
N TYR A 6 -27.08 16.99 -21.44
CA TYR A 6 -25.96 16.92 -20.50
C TYR A 6 -24.66 17.28 -21.22
N ASP A 7 -23.72 17.77 -20.48
CA ASP A 7 -22.32 17.92 -20.87
C ASP A 7 -21.49 17.05 -19.93
N LEU A 8 -20.62 16.22 -20.49
CA LEU A 8 -19.80 15.28 -19.75
C LEU A 8 -18.33 15.56 -20.09
N ASP A 9 -17.60 16.05 -19.11
CA ASP A 9 -16.13 16.10 -19.15
C ASP A 9 -15.60 14.88 -18.36
N PHE A 10 -14.85 14.02 -19.03
CA PHE A 10 -14.27 12.83 -18.44
C PHE A 10 -12.75 12.91 -18.50
N ALA A 11 -12.13 13.10 -17.33
CA ALA A 11 -10.69 13.00 -17.17
C ALA A 11 -10.27 11.56 -16.82
N GLU A 12 -9.31 11.01 -17.56
CA GLU A 12 -8.71 9.74 -17.19
C GLU A 12 -7.99 9.88 -15.84
N GLY A 13 -8.31 8.96 -14.93
CA GLY A 13 -7.63 8.85 -13.64
C GLY A 13 -6.37 7.98 -13.72
N TYR A 14 -5.92 7.54 -12.55
CA TYR A 14 -4.80 6.59 -12.46
C TYR A 14 -5.22 5.22 -12.99
N PRO A 15 -4.30 4.49 -13.66
CA PRO A 15 -4.52 3.09 -13.95
C PRO A 15 -4.56 2.27 -12.64
N PRO A 16 -5.14 1.07 -12.64
CA PRO A 16 -5.05 0.19 -11.50
C PRO A 16 -3.60 -0.29 -11.29
N VAL A 17 -3.20 -0.44 -10.04
CA VAL A 17 -2.01 -1.22 -9.68
C VAL A 17 -2.38 -2.69 -9.83
N ASP A 18 -1.66 -3.38 -10.70
CA ASP A 18 -1.83 -4.82 -10.93
C ASP A 18 -0.47 -5.51 -10.81
N ASN A 19 -0.29 -6.26 -9.72
CA ASN A 19 0.98 -6.88 -9.42
C ASN A 19 1.29 -8.00 -10.41
N ASP A 20 2.48 -7.92 -11.02
CA ASP A 20 2.96 -8.94 -11.94
C ASP A 20 3.08 -10.31 -11.23
N PRO A 21 2.34 -11.35 -11.71
CA PRO A 21 2.27 -12.62 -11.02
C PRO A 21 3.57 -13.42 -11.07
N GLU A 22 4.38 -13.26 -12.13
CA GLU A 22 5.65 -13.98 -12.26
C GLU A 22 6.69 -13.37 -11.33
N LEU A 23 6.77 -12.04 -11.31
CA LEU A 23 7.66 -11.34 -10.39
C LEU A 23 7.24 -11.58 -8.95
N PHE A 24 5.94 -11.56 -8.65
CA PHE A 24 5.43 -11.89 -7.31
C PHE A 24 5.84 -13.30 -6.89
N ALA A 25 5.69 -14.29 -7.77
CA ALA A 25 6.11 -15.67 -7.47
C ALA A 25 7.61 -15.78 -7.19
N CYS A 26 8.44 -14.95 -7.82
CA CYS A 26 9.88 -14.91 -7.56
C CYS A 26 10.22 -14.31 -6.19
N ILE A 27 9.52 -13.25 -5.77
CA ILE A 27 9.87 -12.54 -4.54
C ILE A 27 9.20 -13.10 -3.28
N ALA A 28 8.01 -13.68 -3.40
CA ALA A 28 7.23 -14.16 -2.27
C ALA A 28 7.99 -15.15 -1.34
N PRO A 29 8.82 -16.09 -1.85
CA PRO A 29 9.60 -16.97 -0.99
C PRO A 29 10.63 -16.25 -0.12
N ALA A 30 11.13 -15.09 -0.55
CA ALA A 30 12.07 -14.27 0.23
C ALA A 30 11.38 -13.41 1.29
N LEU A 31 10.06 -13.28 1.21
CA LEU A 31 9.25 -12.44 2.08
C LEU A 31 8.08 -13.25 2.68
N PRO A 32 8.36 -14.26 3.53
CA PRO A 32 7.33 -15.15 4.07
C PRO A 32 6.30 -14.44 4.96
N GLU A 33 6.59 -13.21 5.39
CA GLU A 33 5.69 -12.36 6.16
C GLU A 33 4.64 -11.63 5.32
N LEU A 34 4.73 -11.69 3.98
CA LEU A 34 3.74 -11.06 3.10
C LEU A 34 2.33 -11.63 3.36
N GLN A 35 1.40 -10.72 3.45
CA GLN A 35 -0.03 -11.04 3.52
C GLN A 35 -0.71 -10.58 2.23
N LEU A 36 -1.49 -11.48 1.63
CA LEU A 36 -2.27 -11.14 0.45
C LEU A 36 -3.50 -10.35 0.85
N VAL A 37 -3.72 -9.23 0.17
CA VAL A 37 -4.97 -8.49 0.25
C VAL A 37 -5.92 -9.11 -0.78
N ASN A 38 -6.99 -9.75 -0.31
CA ASN A 38 -7.92 -10.49 -1.17
C ASN A 38 -8.91 -9.57 -1.90
N GLU A 39 -9.08 -8.35 -1.43
CA GLU A 39 -10.00 -7.38 -2.03
C GLU A 39 -9.21 -6.18 -2.54
N PRO A 40 -9.60 -5.62 -3.71
CA PRO A 40 -8.95 -4.43 -4.23
C PRO A 40 -9.07 -3.25 -3.27
N LEU A 41 -7.98 -2.53 -3.07
CA LEU A 41 -7.99 -1.26 -2.36
C LEU A 41 -8.39 -0.16 -3.35
N LEU A 42 -9.42 0.62 -2.99
CA LEU A 42 -9.91 1.74 -3.80
C LEU A 42 -9.08 3.00 -3.53
N ILE A 43 -7.79 2.92 -3.82
CA ILE A 43 -6.82 4.01 -3.69
C ILE A 43 -6.19 4.31 -5.05
N ALA A 44 -5.77 5.55 -5.24
CA ALA A 44 -4.98 5.93 -6.40
C ALA A 44 -3.50 5.82 -6.04
N GLU A 45 -2.70 5.25 -6.95
CA GLU A 45 -1.28 5.03 -6.76
C GLU A 45 -0.53 5.26 -8.08
N ASP A 46 0.48 6.12 -8.07
CA ASP A 46 1.26 6.47 -9.26
C ASP A 46 2.19 5.34 -9.71
N PHE A 47 2.51 4.38 -8.84
CA PHE A 47 3.26 3.17 -9.18
C PHE A 47 2.63 2.41 -10.36
N ALA A 48 1.32 2.51 -10.55
CA ALA A 48 0.60 1.93 -11.67
C ALA A 48 1.13 2.39 -13.05
N PHE A 49 1.67 3.61 -13.14
CA PHE A 49 2.28 4.09 -14.39
C PHE A 49 3.61 3.39 -14.69
N TYR A 50 4.41 3.07 -13.68
CA TYR A 50 5.64 2.28 -13.86
C TYR A 50 5.33 0.87 -14.35
N GLN A 51 4.25 0.26 -13.85
CA GLN A 51 3.81 -1.08 -14.25
C GLN A 51 3.37 -1.17 -15.73
N ARG A 52 3.08 -0.05 -16.38
CA ARG A 52 2.83 -0.02 -17.83
C ARG A 52 4.10 -0.26 -18.66
N HIS A 53 5.26 -0.14 -18.06
CA HIS A 53 6.56 -0.22 -18.74
C HIS A 53 7.43 -1.37 -18.24
N LEU A 54 7.23 -1.78 -17.01
CA LEU A 54 8.04 -2.79 -16.33
C LEU A 54 7.16 -3.69 -15.47
N PRO A 55 7.46 -4.99 -15.37
CA PRO A 55 6.86 -5.83 -14.34
C PRO A 55 7.11 -5.22 -12.95
N GLY A 56 6.08 -5.12 -12.14
CA GLY A 56 6.18 -4.49 -10.84
C GLY A 56 5.30 -5.16 -9.80
N VAL A 57 5.77 -5.19 -8.58
CA VAL A 57 5.00 -5.62 -7.43
C VAL A 57 4.95 -4.49 -6.41
N PHE A 58 3.75 -4.08 -6.10
CA PHE A 58 3.45 -3.09 -5.07
C PHE A 58 2.98 -3.80 -3.81
N PHE A 59 3.52 -3.43 -2.69
CA PHE A 59 3.07 -3.90 -1.38
C PHE A 59 3.13 -2.77 -0.36
N LEU A 60 2.29 -2.86 0.64
CA LEU A 60 2.22 -1.88 1.72
C LEU A 60 3.08 -2.35 2.89
N LEU A 61 3.78 -1.42 3.49
CA LEU A 61 4.47 -1.63 4.76
C LEU A 61 3.58 -1.08 5.87
N GLY A 62 3.15 -1.97 6.78
CA GLY A 62 2.36 -1.54 7.94
C GLY A 62 3.18 -0.59 8.82
N THR A 63 2.51 0.41 9.37
CA THR A 63 3.16 1.46 10.17
C THR A 63 3.64 0.99 11.53
N GLY A 64 3.31 -0.25 11.92
CA GLY A 64 3.68 -0.81 13.22
C GLY A 64 2.82 -0.29 14.37
N VAL A 65 3.06 -0.86 15.53
CA VAL A 65 2.53 -0.40 16.81
C VAL A 65 3.73 -0.17 17.72
N PRO A 66 3.91 1.03 18.30
CA PRO A 66 5.04 1.30 19.18
C PRO A 66 5.12 0.29 20.35
N ALA A 67 6.34 -0.08 20.73
CA ALA A 67 6.56 -1.04 21.79
C ALA A 67 5.84 -0.62 23.10
N GLY A 68 5.05 -1.54 23.66
CA GLY A 68 4.30 -1.30 24.90
C GLY A 68 2.93 -0.67 24.71
N GLN A 69 2.46 -0.54 23.47
CA GLN A 69 1.09 -0.16 23.16
C GLN A 69 0.31 -1.35 22.59
N ASP A 70 -0.95 -1.47 23.00
CA ASP A 70 -1.84 -2.49 22.45
C ASP A 70 -2.21 -2.17 21.00
N ASN A 71 -2.50 -3.21 20.20
CA ASN A 71 -2.94 -3.02 18.84
C ASN A 71 -4.23 -2.19 18.81
N PRO A 72 -4.28 -1.07 18.07
CA PRO A 72 -5.44 -0.18 18.06
C PRO A 72 -6.75 -0.83 17.61
N SER A 73 -6.70 -1.98 16.92
CA SER A 73 -7.90 -2.74 16.59
C SER A 73 -8.61 -3.35 17.78
N ASP A 74 -7.95 -3.42 18.96
CA ASP A 74 -8.43 -4.18 20.11
C ASP A 74 -8.90 -3.30 21.27
N THR A 75 -8.79 -1.98 21.18
CA THR A 75 -9.12 -1.06 22.29
C THR A 75 -10.04 0.11 21.89
N GLU A 76 -11.02 0.38 22.74
CA GLU A 76 -11.68 1.70 22.78
C GLU A 76 -10.63 2.76 23.16
N GLY A 77 -10.20 3.54 22.20
CA GLY A 77 -9.15 4.54 22.37
C GLY A 77 -7.94 4.27 21.49
N CYS A 78 -8.16 4.20 20.19
CA CYS A 78 -7.10 4.13 19.19
C CYS A 78 -6.02 5.19 19.49
N PRO A 79 -4.72 4.84 19.61
CA PRO A 79 -3.67 5.82 19.75
C PRO A 79 -3.70 6.86 18.64
N ALA A 80 -3.31 8.09 18.93
CA ALA A 80 -3.42 9.21 17.99
C ALA A 80 -2.74 8.92 16.63
N TYR A 81 -1.61 8.20 16.63
CA TYR A 81 -0.91 7.82 15.39
C TYR A 81 -1.68 6.79 14.54
N ALA A 82 -2.42 5.88 15.16
CA ALA A 82 -3.20 4.87 14.44
C ALA A 82 -4.54 5.44 13.91
N ALA A 83 -4.98 6.57 14.46
CA ALA A 83 -6.13 7.33 13.96
C ALA A 83 -5.77 8.30 12.83
N SER A 84 -4.47 8.55 12.60
CA SER A 84 -4.01 9.47 11.57
C SER A 84 -4.00 8.80 10.20
N ALA A 85 -4.77 9.34 9.27
CA ALA A 85 -4.74 8.88 7.89
C ALA A 85 -3.43 9.27 7.19
N LEU A 86 -3.13 8.54 6.11
CA LEU A 86 -2.07 8.95 5.17
C LEU A 86 -2.34 10.39 4.68
N HIS A 87 -1.27 11.14 4.43
CA HIS A 87 -1.31 12.51 3.93
C HIS A 87 -1.95 13.55 4.87
N THR A 88 -1.95 13.28 6.17
CA THR A 88 -2.33 14.27 7.19
C THR A 88 -1.09 14.82 7.89
N ASP A 89 -1.20 16.05 8.40
CA ASP A 89 -0.15 16.71 9.20
C ASP A 89 0.04 16.07 10.58
N THR A 90 -0.89 15.20 10.98
CA THR A 90 -0.86 14.44 12.23
C THR A 90 -0.43 12.99 12.05
N MET A 91 -0.02 12.60 10.83
CA MET A 91 0.44 11.24 10.57
C MET A 91 1.67 10.91 11.42
N LEU A 92 1.54 9.87 12.22
CA LEU A 92 2.60 9.31 13.04
C LEU A 92 2.71 7.81 12.75
N PHE A 93 3.91 7.29 12.91
CA PHE A 93 4.18 5.85 12.82
C PHE A 93 5.41 5.50 13.68
N ASP A 94 5.58 4.22 13.96
CA ASP A 94 6.78 3.73 14.61
C ASP A 94 7.96 3.76 13.63
N GLU A 95 8.95 4.61 13.90
CA GLU A 95 10.10 4.78 13.02
C GLU A 95 10.94 3.50 12.87
N GLU A 96 10.88 2.56 13.81
CA GLU A 96 11.59 1.28 13.71
C GLU A 96 11.09 0.45 12.51
N ILE A 97 9.88 0.70 12.01
CA ILE A 97 9.36 0.02 10.83
C ILE A 97 10.20 0.31 9.57
N LEU A 98 10.91 1.43 9.52
CA LEU A 98 11.80 1.76 8.42
C LEU A 98 12.95 0.74 8.29
N LEU A 99 13.41 0.18 9.41
CA LEU A 99 14.42 -0.87 9.41
C LEU A 99 13.89 -2.16 8.79
N LYS A 100 12.61 -2.47 8.98
CA LYS A 100 11.95 -3.59 8.29
C LYS A 100 11.86 -3.35 6.79
N GLY A 101 11.48 -2.15 6.36
CA GLY A 101 11.48 -1.78 4.96
C GLY A 101 12.87 -1.95 4.33
N LEU A 102 13.90 -1.48 5.01
CA LEU A 102 15.29 -1.65 4.57
C LEU A 102 15.69 -3.13 4.45
N ASP A 103 15.30 -3.96 5.43
CA ASP A 103 15.58 -5.40 5.40
C ASP A 103 14.89 -6.09 4.22
N VAL A 104 13.62 -5.75 3.96
CA VAL A 104 12.89 -6.23 2.79
C VAL A 104 13.65 -5.94 1.50
N TYR A 105 14.09 -4.68 1.30
CA TYR A 105 14.86 -4.33 0.10
C TYR A 105 16.19 -5.07 0.00
N LYS A 106 16.90 -5.28 1.11
CA LYS A 106 18.14 -6.07 1.12
C LYS A 106 17.91 -7.51 0.69
N ARG A 107 16.82 -8.13 1.16
CA ARG A 107 16.46 -9.50 0.76
C ARG A 107 16.10 -9.56 -0.72
N LEU A 108 15.32 -8.60 -1.23
CA LEU A 108 14.97 -8.53 -2.65
C LEU A 108 16.20 -8.34 -3.55
N LEU A 109 17.12 -7.47 -3.17
CA LEU A 109 18.38 -7.25 -3.91
C LEU A 109 19.27 -8.50 -3.93
N SER A 110 19.14 -9.40 -2.98
CA SER A 110 19.89 -10.66 -2.96
C SER A 110 19.35 -11.72 -3.92
N LEU A 111 18.17 -11.48 -4.53
CA LEU A 111 17.57 -12.37 -5.53
C LEU A 111 18.04 -12.03 -6.96
N ALA A 112 18.63 -10.86 -7.17
CA ALA A 112 19.16 -10.41 -8.45
C ALA A 112 20.60 -10.90 -8.64
#